data_202fe834b473476091d19baf4e9035e0
#
_entry.id   202fe834b473476091d19baf4e9035e0
#
_cell.length_a   1.000
_cell.length_b   1.000
_cell.length_c   1.000
_cell.angle_alpha   90.00
_cell.angle_beta   90.00
_cell.angle_gamma   90.00
#
_symmetry.space_group_name_H-M   'P 1'
#
loop_
_entity.id
_entity.type
_entity.pdbx_description
1 polymer ?
#
loop_
_entity_poly.entity_id
_entity_poly.type
_entity_poly.pdbx_seq_one_letter_code
_entity_poly.pdbx_strand_id
1 'polypeptide(L)'
;MPDLRRDYETAFLGAVLLNSDILASSILTDVMFTSRRGVYRILVALAAKTKIDGDDIPMLMGAGLDGVTITELTTAMASSANWEWYQTKIFEAWADDQLKSAFKMALSQGYPDCLDVVERTMTAVALRQTHGKTNHVRDILGPAFDRIRARMEARGKIPGISWGMSTIDECTLGAQAGQLVVIGARPSQGKSALMAQAARTMGTNGHNAGIVTIESSETELVIRMLGAEAKIDGRDLQTGMVGQTHIADLKFASDRLLDSKIVIHDQPNIRLGQLQQVVRKMARDHVEVVFIDYLQLIRVPGKERRMDEVGEACTSLKALARELNICIVAMAQLKRDADERRPNMGDFQHSSQIEQDADQAWLIWHKQDDAGNFTDSRIILAKVRDGQVRDVRVRFDRPTLSFYEIDNREGQ
;
A
#
# COMPACT_ATOMS: atom_id res chain seq x y z
N MET A 1 -4.84 -34.36 -26.56
CA MET A 1 -5.68 -34.12 -25.40
C MET A 1 -6.78 -33.19 -25.84
N PRO A 2 -8.04 -33.42 -25.44
CA PRO A 2 -9.12 -32.49 -25.73
C PRO A 2 -8.69 -31.12 -25.21
N ASP A 3 -9.06 -30.04 -25.92
CA ASP A 3 -8.72 -28.66 -25.56
C ASP A 3 -9.57 -28.23 -24.34
N LEU A 4 -9.14 -28.64 -23.14
CA LEU A 4 -9.81 -28.35 -21.88
C LEU A 4 -10.11 -26.86 -21.70
N ARG A 5 -9.26 -26.00 -22.27
CA ARG A 5 -9.47 -24.55 -22.21
C ARG A 5 -10.72 -24.14 -23.00
N ARG A 6 -10.91 -24.70 -24.19
CA ARG A 6 -12.13 -24.47 -25.00
C ARG A 6 -13.39 -24.91 -24.25
N ASP A 7 -13.32 -26.04 -23.52
CA ASP A 7 -14.43 -26.51 -22.73
C ASP A 7 -14.78 -25.58 -21.58
N TYR A 8 -13.76 -25.04 -20.89
CA TYR A 8 -13.96 -24.03 -19.84
C TYR A 8 -14.55 -22.72 -20.39
N GLU A 9 -14.02 -22.23 -21.53
CA GLU A 9 -14.55 -21.04 -22.21
C GLU A 9 -16.01 -21.25 -22.61
N THR A 10 -16.36 -22.41 -23.16
CA THR A 10 -17.72 -22.75 -23.58
C THR A 10 -18.67 -22.84 -22.39
N ALA A 11 -18.25 -23.51 -21.29
CA ALA A 11 -19.04 -23.65 -20.09
C ALA A 11 -19.25 -22.29 -19.37
N PHE A 12 -18.24 -21.43 -19.31
CA PHE A 12 -18.38 -20.10 -18.75
C PHE A 12 -19.38 -19.25 -19.56
N LEU A 13 -19.27 -19.25 -20.88
CA LEU A 13 -20.16 -18.48 -21.73
C LEU A 13 -21.60 -19.06 -21.72
N GLY A 14 -21.76 -20.37 -21.56
CA GLY A 14 -23.03 -20.99 -21.29
C GLY A 14 -23.67 -20.50 -19.98
N ALA A 15 -22.87 -20.36 -18.92
CA ALA A 15 -23.33 -19.77 -17.67
C ALA A 15 -23.80 -18.32 -17.83
N VAL A 16 -23.12 -17.53 -18.67
CA VAL A 16 -23.50 -16.15 -19.01
C VAL A 16 -24.86 -16.10 -19.72
N LEU A 17 -25.15 -17.07 -20.59
CA LEU A 17 -26.48 -17.18 -21.23
C LEU A 17 -27.59 -17.45 -20.22
N LEU A 18 -27.32 -18.26 -19.19
CA LEU A 18 -28.28 -18.53 -18.11
C LEU A 18 -28.42 -17.34 -17.14
N ASN A 19 -27.38 -16.56 -16.96
CA ASN A 19 -27.39 -15.40 -16.09
C ASN A 19 -26.37 -14.34 -16.59
N SER A 20 -26.85 -13.32 -17.25
CA SER A 20 -26.02 -12.24 -17.81
C SER A 20 -25.33 -11.36 -16.76
N ASP A 21 -25.79 -11.37 -15.50
CA ASP A 21 -25.18 -10.62 -14.40
C ASP A 21 -23.75 -11.11 -14.06
N ILE A 22 -23.43 -12.32 -14.51
CA ILE A 22 -22.07 -12.89 -14.41
C ILE A 22 -21.04 -11.99 -15.10
N LEU A 23 -21.38 -11.37 -16.24
CA LEU A 23 -20.45 -10.49 -16.94
C LEU A 23 -20.05 -9.26 -16.11
N ALA A 24 -20.98 -8.71 -15.34
CA ALA A 24 -20.71 -7.57 -14.45
C ALA A 24 -19.84 -7.96 -13.25
N SER A 25 -19.88 -9.23 -12.83
CA SER A 25 -19.14 -9.78 -11.69
C SER A 25 -17.82 -10.44 -12.09
N SER A 26 -17.61 -10.68 -13.41
CA SER A 26 -16.45 -11.42 -13.93
C SER A 26 -15.22 -10.52 -14.09
N ILE A 27 -14.03 -11.10 -13.79
CA ILE A 27 -12.72 -10.49 -14.08
C ILE A 27 -12.24 -10.75 -15.50
N LEU A 28 -12.89 -11.66 -16.22
CA LEU A 28 -12.42 -12.04 -17.53
C LEU A 28 -12.57 -10.89 -18.53
N THR A 29 -11.61 -10.79 -19.41
CA THR A 29 -11.61 -9.88 -20.55
C THR A 29 -11.44 -10.70 -21.85
N ASP A 30 -11.76 -10.12 -22.98
CA ASP A 30 -11.69 -10.78 -24.28
C ASP A 30 -10.30 -11.36 -24.59
N VAL A 31 -9.22 -10.75 -24.07
CA VAL A 31 -7.84 -11.22 -24.29
C VAL A 31 -7.53 -12.53 -23.55
N MET A 32 -8.35 -12.92 -22.58
CA MET A 32 -8.19 -14.16 -21.83
C MET A 32 -8.80 -15.37 -22.53
N PHE A 33 -9.65 -15.13 -23.54
CA PHE A 33 -10.24 -16.16 -24.36
C PHE A 33 -9.37 -16.45 -25.58
N THR A 34 -9.22 -17.72 -25.94
CA THR A 34 -8.51 -18.15 -27.14
C THR A 34 -9.48 -18.63 -28.22
N SER A 35 -10.28 -19.63 -27.91
CA SER A 35 -11.18 -20.27 -28.87
C SER A 35 -12.51 -19.54 -29.02
N ARG A 36 -12.99 -18.89 -27.95
CA ARG A 36 -14.33 -18.26 -27.87
C ARG A 36 -14.30 -16.73 -27.73
N ARG A 37 -13.17 -16.11 -28.06
CA ARG A 37 -13.00 -14.65 -27.94
C ARG A 37 -14.08 -13.84 -28.66
N GLY A 38 -14.42 -14.24 -29.88
CA GLY A 38 -15.50 -13.61 -30.67
C GLY A 38 -16.85 -13.69 -29.99
N VAL A 39 -17.19 -14.86 -29.47
CA VAL A 39 -18.44 -15.12 -28.74
C VAL A 39 -18.52 -14.26 -27.48
N TYR A 40 -17.44 -14.19 -26.68
CA TYR A 40 -17.39 -13.33 -25.50
C TYR A 40 -17.67 -11.86 -25.83
N ARG A 41 -17.03 -11.32 -26.89
CA ARG A 41 -17.26 -9.93 -27.34
C ARG A 41 -18.71 -9.67 -27.74
N ILE A 42 -19.34 -10.62 -28.43
CA ILE A 42 -20.75 -10.52 -28.83
C ILE A 42 -21.63 -10.46 -27.60
N LEU A 43 -21.43 -11.35 -26.62
CA LEU A 43 -22.23 -11.39 -25.39
C LEU A 43 -22.04 -10.14 -24.53
N VAL A 44 -20.82 -9.61 -24.40
CA VAL A 44 -20.57 -8.34 -23.70
C VAL A 44 -21.28 -7.18 -24.40
N ALA A 45 -21.22 -7.10 -25.73
CA ALA A 45 -21.89 -6.06 -26.49
C ALA A 45 -23.43 -6.17 -26.41
N LEU A 46 -23.95 -7.37 -26.32
CA LEU A 46 -25.39 -7.64 -26.18
C LEU A 46 -25.85 -7.27 -24.77
N ALA A 47 -25.13 -7.70 -23.72
CA ALA A 47 -25.44 -7.39 -22.32
C ALA A 47 -25.45 -5.87 -22.03
N ALA A 48 -24.65 -5.08 -22.75
CA ALA A 48 -24.66 -3.63 -22.64
C ALA A 48 -25.94 -2.98 -23.18
N LYS A 49 -26.72 -3.68 -23.99
CA LYS A 49 -27.94 -3.14 -24.65
C LYS A 49 -29.22 -3.71 -24.04
N THR A 50 -29.22 -4.96 -23.67
CA THR A 50 -30.38 -5.67 -23.14
C THR A 50 -29.97 -6.79 -22.22
N LYS A 51 -30.91 -7.28 -21.40
CA LYS A 51 -30.69 -8.51 -20.61
C LYS A 51 -30.62 -9.69 -21.60
N ILE A 52 -29.56 -10.50 -21.46
CA ILE A 52 -29.41 -11.71 -22.27
C ILE A 52 -30.42 -12.76 -21.78
N ASP A 53 -31.15 -13.34 -22.70
CA ASP A 53 -32.00 -14.52 -22.50
C ASP A 53 -31.44 -15.67 -23.36
N GLY A 54 -30.97 -16.72 -22.70
CA GLY A 54 -30.35 -17.86 -23.38
C GLY A 54 -31.33 -18.67 -24.23
N ASP A 55 -32.63 -18.52 -23.98
CA ASP A 55 -33.69 -19.20 -24.72
C ASP A 55 -34.19 -18.37 -25.94
N ASP A 56 -33.81 -17.07 -26.02
CA ASP A 56 -34.17 -16.23 -27.16
C ASP A 56 -33.16 -16.42 -28.32
N ILE A 57 -33.28 -17.54 -29.01
CA ILE A 57 -32.41 -17.85 -30.17
C ILE A 57 -32.41 -16.77 -31.26
N PRO A 58 -33.58 -16.19 -31.65
CA PRO A 58 -33.58 -15.08 -32.63
C PRO A 58 -32.74 -13.86 -32.19
N MET A 59 -32.79 -13.48 -30.92
CA MET A 59 -31.95 -12.40 -30.35
C MET A 59 -30.47 -12.74 -30.48
N LEU A 60 -30.08 -13.95 -30.08
CA LEU A 60 -28.68 -14.41 -30.11
C LEU A 60 -28.14 -14.48 -31.56
N MET A 61 -28.93 -15.00 -32.50
CA MET A 61 -28.58 -15.03 -33.92
C MET A 61 -28.48 -13.61 -34.51
N GLY A 62 -29.42 -12.75 -34.13
CA GLY A 62 -29.39 -11.33 -34.52
C GLY A 62 -28.18 -10.56 -34.01
N ALA A 63 -27.59 -10.99 -32.88
CA ALA A 63 -26.35 -10.47 -32.35
C ALA A 63 -25.09 -11.01 -33.04
N GLY A 64 -25.22 -12.04 -33.93
CA GLY A 64 -24.13 -12.60 -34.73
C GLY A 64 -23.62 -13.97 -34.25
N LEU A 65 -24.34 -14.67 -33.36
CA LEU A 65 -24.04 -16.06 -33.00
C LEU A 65 -24.69 -17.01 -34.00
N ASP A 66 -23.97 -18.05 -34.41
CA ASP A 66 -24.52 -19.13 -35.24
C ASP A 66 -25.23 -20.19 -34.38
N GLY A 67 -26.16 -20.93 -35.00
CA GLY A 67 -26.98 -21.94 -34.31
C GLY A 67 -26.16 -23.06 -33.65
N VAL A 68 -25.02 -23.42 -34.25
CA VAL A 68 -24.14 -24.45 -33.69
C VAL A 68 -23.51 -23.95 -32.39
N THR A 69 -22.98 -22.72 -32.41
CA THR A 69 -22.41 -22.08 -31.23
C THR A 69 -23.45 -21.92 -30.11
N ILE A 70 -24.68 -21.49 -30.44
CA ILE A 70 -25.73 -21.34 -29.45
C ILE A 70 -26.04 -22.73 -28.81
N THR A 71 -26.17 -23.80 -29.61
CA THR A 71 -26.40 -25.14 -29.11
C THR A 71 -25.26 -25.65 -28.24
N GLU A 72 -24.00 -25.43 -28.63
CA GLU A 72 -22.83 -25.79 -27.84
C GLU A 72 -22.85 -25.10 -26.46
N LEU A 73 -23.15 -23.80 -26.42
CA LEU A 73 -23.19 -23.01 -25.18
C LEU A 73 -24.34 -23.45 -24.25
N THR A 74 -25.53 -23.65 -24.79
CA THR A 74 -26.71 -24.06 -24.00
C THR A 74 -26.62 -25.49 -23.49
N THR A 75 -25.93 -26.38 -24.20
CA THR A 75 -25.72 -27.78 -23.76
C THR A 75 -24.53 -27.93 -22.81
N ALA A 76 -23.57 -27.00 -22.80
CA ALA A 76 -22.39 -27.12 -21.96
C ALA A 76 -22.62 -26.88 -20.48
N MET A 77 -23.75 -26.24 -20.12
CA MET A 77 -24.03 -25.89 -18.73
C MET A 77 -25.46 -26.23 -18.32
N ALA A 78 -25.58 -27.11 -17.32
CA ALA A 78 -26.85 -27.37 -16.63
C ALA A 78 -27.21 -26.30 -15.57
N SER A 79 -26.28 -25.45 -15.16
CA SER A 79 -26.45 -24.43 -14.09
C SER A 79 -25.39 -23.34 -14.17
N SER A 80 -25.78 -22.11 -13.84
CA SER A 80 -24.84 -21.00 -13.67
C SER A 80 -24.07 -21.02 -12.35
N ALA A 81 -24.30 -21.99 -11.46
CA ALA A 81 -23.75 -22.01 -10.09
C ALA A 81 -22.20 -22.12 -10.04
N ASN A 82 -21.57 -22.73 -11.03
CA ASN A 82 -20.14 -23.02 -11.05
C ASN A 82 -19.32 -22.02 -11.92
N TRP A 83 -19.88 -20.91 -12.31
CA TRP A 83 -19.22 -19.98 -13.22
C TRP A 83 -17.88 -19.43 -12.69
N GLU A 84 -17.76 -19.24 -11.37
CA GLU A 84 -16.52 -18.76 -10.73
C GLU A 84 -15.37 -19.77 -10.89
N TRP A 85 -15.69 -21.06 -10.83
CA TRP A 85 -14.68 -22.11 -11.06
C TRP A 85 -14.18 -22.09 -12.52
N TYR A 86 -15.07 -21.95 -13.50
CA TYR A 86 -14.67 -21.85 -14.91
C TYR A 86 -13.91 -20.55 -15.18
N GLN A 87 -14.35 -19.46 -14.59
CA GLN A 87 -13.60 -18.19 -14.64
C GLN A 87 -12.17 -18.38 -14.14
N THR A 88 -11.99 -19.01 -12.99
CA THR A 88 -10.68 -19.29 -12.42
C THR A 88 -9.83 -20.12 -13.37
N LYS A 89 -10.37 -21.15 -13.99
CA LYS A 89 -9.65 -22.00 -14.94
C LYS A 89 -9.22 -21.26 -16.23
N ILE A 90 -10.08 -20.39 -16.75
CA ILE A 90 -9.75 -19.54 -17.91
C ILE A 90 -8.64 -18.56 -17.53
N PHE A 91 -8.75 -17.92 -16.36
CA PHE A 91 -7.75 -17.01 -15.85
C PHE A 91 -6.39 -17.70 -15.63
N GLU A 92 -6.36 -18.85 -14.98
CA GLU A 92 -5.15 -19.66 -14.75
C GLU A 92 -4.46 -20.00 -16.07
N ALA A 93 -5.20 -20.46 -17.07
CA ALA A 93 -4.67 -20.80 -18.39
C ALA A 93 -4.09 -19.55 -19.10
N TRP A 94 -4.78 -18.43 -19.05
CA TRP A 94 -4.28 -17.17 -19.59
C TRP A 94 -3.02 -16.69 -18.86
N ALA A 95 -2.99 -16.72 -17.54
CA ALA A 95 -1.85 -16.33 -16.73
C ALA A 95 -0.61 -17.19 -17.03
N ASP A 96 -0.81 -18.50 -17.18
CA ASP A 96 0.26 -19.44 -17.56
C ASP A 96 0.84 -19.12 -18.94
N ASP A 97 0.00 -18.78 -19.93
CA ASP A 97 0.45 -18.34 -21.25
C ASP A 97 1.23 -17.02 -21.20
N GLN A 98 0.78 -16.04 -20.40
CA GLN A 98 1.49 -14.77 -20.22
C GLN A 98 2.88 -15.01 -19.60
N LEU A 99 2.93 -15.81 -18.53
CA LEU A 99 4.18 -16.14 -17.86
C LEU A 99 5.15 -16.91 -18.78
N LYS A 100 4.67 -17.93 -19.51
CA LYS A 100 5.48 -18.66 -20.49
C LYS A 100 6.05 -17.74 -21.57
N SER A 101 5.24 -16.80 -22.07
CA SER A 101 5.66 -15.83 -23.04
C SER A 101 6.71 -14.86 -22.49
N ALA A 102 6.52 -14.39 -21.25
CA ALA A 102 7.46 -13.53 -20.55
C ALA A 102 8.79 -14.25 -20.29
N PHE A 103 8.77 -15.52 -19.89
CA PHE A 103 10.00 -16.31 -19.71
C PHE A 103 10.76 -16.51 -21.03
N LYS A 104 10.05 -16.79 -22.15
CA LYS A 104 10.69 -16.87 -23.47
C LYS A 104 11.35 -15.55 -23.87
N MET A 105 10.68 -14.43 -23.64
CA MET A 105 11.23 -13.10 -23.92
C MET A 105 12.43 -12.80 -22.99
N ALA A 106 12.30 -13.09 -21.69
CA ALA A 106 13.37 -12.91 -20.73
C ALA A 106 14.63 -13.70 -21.07
N LEU A 107 14.48 -14.95 -21.52
CA LEU A 107 15.62 -15.77 -21.98
C LEU A 107 16.35 -15.18 -23.18
N SER A 108 15.66 -14.41 -24.03
CA SER A 108 16.26 -13.74 -25.21
C SER A 108 16.97 -12.43 -24.88
N GLN A 109 16.64 -11.79 -23.75
CA GLN A 109 17.19 -10.47 -23.37
C GLN A 109 18.43 -10.58 -22.44
N GLY A 110 18.60 -11.70 -21.74
CA GLY A 110 19.69 -11.86 -20.78
C GLY A 110 19.53 -11.04 -19.48
N TYR A 111 20.49 -11.22 -18.55
CA TYR A 111 20.52 -10.51 -17.28
C TYR A 111 21.15 -9.11 -17.47
N PRO A 112 20.64 -8.00 -16.85
CA PRO A 112 19.53 -7.94 -15.87
C PRO A 112 18.13 -7.73 -16.48
N ASP A 113 18.00 -7.43 -17.76
CA ASP A 113 16.76 -6.99 -18.41
C ASP A 113 15.65 -8.04 -18.36
N CYS A 114 16.03 -9.31 -18.30
CA CYS A 114 15.10 -10.44 -18.15
C CYS A 114 14.23 -10.32 -16.88
N LEU A 115 14.76 -9.77 -15.79
CA LEU A 115 14.03 -9.62 -14.53
C LEU A 115 12.87 -8.65 -14.67
N ASP A 116 13.07 -7.56 -15.41
CA ASP A 116 12.03 -6.53 -15.60
C ASP A 116 10.84 -7.07 -16.39
N VAL A 117 11.07 -7.92 -17.39
CA VAL A 117 10.01 -8.55 -18.18
C VAL A 117 9.15 -9.48 -17.32
N VAL A 118 9.80 -10.31 -16.50
CA VAL A 118 9.10 -11.26 -15.62
C VAL A 118 8.32 -10.49 -14.56
N GLU A 119 8.93 -9.51 -13.90
CA GLU A 119 8.31 -8.72 -12.83
C GLU A 119 7.07 -7.96 -13.34
N ARG A 120 7.16 -7.30 -14.49
CA ARG A 120 6.02 -6.61 -15.11
C ARG A 120 4.86 -7.57 -15.41
N THR A 121 5.19 -8.74 -15.94
CA THR A 121 4.16 -9.74 -16.28
C THR A 121 3.51 -10.30 -15.03
N MET A 122 4.29 -10.64 -13.99
CA MET A 122 3.75 -11.10 -12.70
C MET A 122 2.85 -10.06 -12.06
N THR A 123 3.26 -8.79 -12.07
CA THR A 123 2.46 -7.68 -11.55
C THR A 123 1.16 -7.51 -12.35
N ALA A 124 1.22 -7.56 -13.69
CA ALA A 124 0.04 -7.43 -14.53
C ALA A 124 -0.95 -8.58 -14.33
N VAL A 125 -0.47 -9.81 -14.13
CA VAL A 125 -1.31 -10.98 -13.81
C VAL A 125 -1.94 -10.84 -12.43
N ALA A 126 -1.14 -10.44 -11.41
CA ALA A 126 -1.63 -10.26 -10.04
C ALA A 126 -2.69 -9.16 -9.93
N LEU A 127 -2.52 -8.03 -10.62
CA LEU A 127 -3.49 -6.93 -10.64
C LEU A 127 -4.85 -7.35 -11.22
N ARG A 128 -4.88 -8.30 -12.16
CA ARG A 128 -6.12 -8.80 -12.76
C ARG A 128 -6.84 -9.85 -11.90
N GLN A 129 -6.15 -10.43 -10.91
CA GLN A 129 -6.78 -11.31 -9.90
C GLN A 129 -7.58 -10.56 -8.84
N THR A 130 -7.34 -9.26 -8.67
CA THR A 130 -8.01 -8.49 -7.61
C THR A 130 -9.44 -8.14 -8.01
N HIS A 131 -10.38 -8.85 -7.41
CA HIS A 131 -11.81 -8.55 -7.54
C HIS A 131 -12.21 -7.41 -6.61
N GLY A 132 -12.82 -6.37 -7.17
CA GLY A 132 -13.69 -5.50 -6.38
C GLY A 132 -14.91 -6.31 -5.92
N LYS A 133 -15.16 -6.42 -4.62
CA LYS A 133 -16.38 -7.03 -4.11
C LYS A 133 -17.55 -6.06 -4.30
N THR A 134 -18.56 -6.45 -5.08
CA THR A 134 -19.84 -5.74 -5.11
C THR A 134 -20.75 -6.35 -4.05
N ASN A 135 -20.98 -5.61 -2.97
CA ASN A 135 -21.85 -6.06 -1.88
C ASN A 135 -23.11 -5.18 -1.85
N HIS A 136 -24.26 -5.75 -1.56
CA HIS A 136 -25.47 -4.98 -1.29
C HIS A 136 -25.31 -4.27 0.07
N VAL A 137 -25.81 -3.03 0.20
CA VAL A 137 -25.72 -2.25 1.46
C VAL A 137 -26.20 -3.04 2.67
N ARG A 138 -27.27 -3.86 2.52
CA ARG A 138 -27.80 -4.72 3.59
C ARG A 138 -26.76 -5.65 4.19
N ASP A 139 -25.82 -6.15 3.37
CA ASP A 139 -24.81 -7.14 3.79
C ASP A 139 -23.66 -6.48 4.54
N ILE A 140 -23.50 -5.13 4.37
CA ILE A 140 -22.44 -4.32 4.97
C ILE A 140 -22.94 -3.61 6.24
N LEU A 141 -24.27 -3.38 6.38
CA LEU A 141 -24.83 -2.66 7.52
C LEU A 141 -24.51 -3.32 8.87
N GLY A 142 -24.61 -4.65 8.98
CA GLY A 142 -24.27 -5.38 10.20
C GLY A 142 -22.83 -5.11 10.65
N PRO A 143 -21.82 -5.45 9.83
CA PRO A 143 -20.42 -5.13 10.12
C PRO A 143 -20.15 -3.65 10.40
N ALA A 144 -20.85 -2.72 9.73
CA ALA A 144 -20.71 -1.29 9.99
C ALA A 144 -21.22 -0.91 11.39
N PHE A 145 -22.35 -1.45 11.81
CA PHE A 145 -22.88 -1.24 13.16
C PHE A 145 -22.00 -1.86 14.23
N ASP A 146 -21.46 -3.06 14.01
CA ASP A 146 -20.54 -3.71 14.93
C ASP A 146 -19.27 -2.86 15.13
N ARG A 147 -18.75 -2.27 14.05
CA ARG A 147 -17.60 -1.35 14.11
C ARG A 147 -17.93 -0.07 14.90
N ILE A 148 -19.14 0.48 14.73
CA ILE A 148 -19.60 1.66 15.50
C ILE A 148 -19.74 1.28 16.98
N ARG A 149 -20.34 0.14 17.28
CA ARG A 149 -20.50 -0.35 18.67
C ARG A 149 -19.16 -0.54 19.35
N ALA A 150 -18.20 -1.21 18.70
CA ALA A 150 -16.86 -1.38 19.23
C ALA A 150 -16.17 -0.05 19.54
N ARG A 151 -16.37 0.98 18.68
CA ARG A 151 -15.86 2.35 18.93
C ARG A 151 -16.57 3.02 20.12
N MET A 152 -17.88 2.81 20.29
CA MET A 152 -18.64 3.33 21.44
C MET A 152 -18.20 2.68 22.76
N GLU A 153 -17.92 1.40 22.77
CA GLU A 153 -17.41 0.65 23.93
C GLU A 153 -15.98 1.07 24.30
N ALA A 154 -15.17 1.38 23.30
CA ALA A 154 -13.78 1.83 23.45
C ALA A 154 -13.65 3.31 23.84
N ARG A 155 -14.65 3.93 24.46
CA ARG A 155 -14.74 5.37 24.81
C ARG A 155 -13.39 5.96 25.21
N GLY A 156 -12.95 7.00 24.50
CA GLY A 156 -11.71 7.73 24.77
C GLY A 156 -10.42 7.01 24.34
N LYS A 157 -10.50 5.82 23.74
CA LYS A 157 -9.37 5.15 23.10
C LYS A 157 -9.33 5.49 21.64
N ILE A 158 -8.12 5.68 21.13
CA ILE A 158 -7.87 5.93 19.71
C ILE A 158 -8.21 4.66 18.93
N PRO A 159 -8.97 4.74 17.80
CA PRO A 159 -9.34 3.57 17.01
C PRO A 159 -8.16 2.88 16.30
N GLY A 160 -7.12 3.65 15.99
CA GLY A 160 -5.90 3.16 15.36
C GLY A 160 -4.76 2.97 16.38
N ILE A 161 -3.59 2.63 15.87
CA ILE A 161 -2.37 2.49 16.67
C ILE A 161 -1.79 3.87 16.95
N SER A 162 -1.49 4.16 18.21
CA SER A 162 -0.98 5.46 18.65
C SER A 162 0.38 5.79 18.03
N TRP A 163 0.55 7.01 17.57
CA TRP A 163 1.82 7.58 17.13
C TRP A 163 2.75 7.97 18.30
N GLY A 164 2.21 7.97 19.52
CA GLY A 164 2.92 8.42 20.74
C GLY A 164 2.96 9.93 20.91
N MET A 165 2.10 10.65 20.20
CA MET A 165 1.89 12.09 20.33
C MET A 165 0.40 12.37 20.40
N SER A 166 -0.07 12.88 21.56
CA SER A 166 -1.50 12.96 21.88
C SER A 166 -2.30 13.81 20.87
N THR A 167 -1.79 14.97 20.50
CA THR A 167 -2.50 15.85 19.54
C THR A 167 -2.53 15.24 18.12
N ILE A 168 -1.46 14.54 17.72
CA ILE A 168 -1.46 13.82 16.43
C ILE A 168 -2.49 12.69 16.48
N ASP A 169 -2.52 11.94 17.56
CA ASP A 169 -3.47 10.84 17.76
C ASP A 169 -4.92 11.33 17.76
N GLU A 170 -5.22 12.43 18.43
CA GLU A 170 -6.54 13.05 18.42
C GLU A 170 -6.95 13.48 17.01
N CYS A 171 -6.05 14.12 16.27
CA CYS A 171 -6.34 14.62 14.92
C CYS A 171 -6.47 13.52 13.87
N THR A 172 -5.69 12.43 13.99
CA THR A 172 -5.58 11.38 12.97
C THR A 172 -6.34 10.12 13.32
N LEU A 173 -6.78 10.00 14.58
CA LEU A 173 -7.34 8.79 15.18
C LEU A 173 -6.34 7.61 15.19
N GLY A 174 -5.03 7.90 15.22
CA GLY A 174 -3.94 6.92 15.15
C GLY A 174 -3.69 6.36 13.74
N ALA A 175 -2.73 5.45 13.62
CA ALA A 175 -2.46 4.71 12.40
C ALA A 175 -3.56 3.67 12.16
N GLN A 176 -4.32 3.81 11.06
CA GLN A 176 -5.46 2.93 10.78
C GLN A 176 -5.15 1.97 9.63
N ALA A 177 -5.62 0.74 9.76
CA ALA A 177 -5.52 -0.27 8.71
C ALA A 177 -6.15 0.20 7.38
N GLY A 178 -5.50 -0.11 6.26
CA GLY A 178 -5.92 0.29 4.92
C GLY A 178 -5.54 1.72 4.53
N GLN A 179 -4.88 2.48 5.40
CA GLN A 179 -4.43 3.84 5.11
C GLN A 179 -3.01 3.90 4.57
N LEU A 180 -2.79 4.87 3.68
CA LEU A 180 -1.48 5.35 3.27
C LEU A 180 -1.22 6.72 3.91
N VAL A 181 -0.20 6.79 4.76
CA VAL A 181 0.29 8.04 5.38
C VAL A 181 1.59 8.43 4.69
N VAL A 182 1.71 9.67 4.23
CA VAL A 182 2.93 10.17 3.63
C VAL A 182 3.49 11.31 4.49
N ILE A 183 4.74 11.15 4.94
CA ILE A 183 5.42 12.14 5.79
C ILE A 183 6.55 12.80 5.01
N GLY A 184 6.39 14.07 4.72
CA GLY A 184 7.34 14.88 3.97
C GLY A 184 8.26 15.70 4.86
N ALA A 185 9.54 15.73 4.51
CA ALA A 185 10.52 16.63 5.12
C ALA A 185 11.62 17.01 4.13
N ARG A 186 12.30 18.12 4.42
CA ARG A 186 13.59 18.44 3.78
C ARG A 186 14.68 17.54 4.36
N PRO A 187 15.80 17.35 3.65
CA PRO A 187 16.95 16.64 4.20
C PRO A 187 17.36 17.19 5.56
N SER A 188 17.77 16.32 6.47
CA SER A 188 18.24 16.64 7.82
C SER A 188 17.19 17.30 8.76
N GLN A 189 15.92 17.30 8.38
CA GLN A 189 14.82 17.83 9.19
C GLN A 189 14.14 16.77 10.07
N GLY A 190 14.76 15.62 10.30
CA GLY A 190 14.27 14.62 11.23
C GLY A 190 13.26 13.63 10.66
N LYS A 191 13.15 13.48 9.31
CA LYS A 191 12.24 12.52 8.66
C LYS A 191 12.40 11.10 9.19
N SER A 192 13.60 10.52 9.08
CA SER A 192 13.90 9.16 9.56
C SER A 192 13.87 9.07 11.09
N ALA A 193 14.10 10.18 11.81
CA ALA A 193 13.97 10.25 13.25
C ALA A 193 12.50 10.09 13.70
N LEU A 194 11.57 10.81 13.05
CA LEU A 194 10.13 10.68 13.34
C LEU A 194 9.62 9.27 13.01
N MET A 195 10.07 8.68 11.90
CA MET A 195 9.77 7.31 11.52
C MET A 195 10.24 6.32 12.59
N ALA A 196 11.51 6.40 12.98
CA ALA A 196 12.11 5.52 13.99
C ALA A 196 11.42 5.66 15.33
N GLN A 197 11.06 6.89 15.73
CA GLN A 197 10.32 7.16 16.95
C GLN A 197 8.91 6.53 16.90
N ALA A 198 8.16 6.71 15.83
CA ALA A 198 6.83 6.14 15.69
C ALA A 198 6.88 4.61 15.71
N ALA A 199 7.78 3.99 14.92
CA ALA A 199 7.95 2.54 14.88
C ALA A 199 8.35 1.97 16.26
N ARG A 200 9.28 2.65 16.95
CA ARG A 200 9.72 2.28 18.33
C ARG A 200 8.55 2.38 19.31
N THR A 201 7.81 3.47 19.29
CA THR A 201 6.65 3.65 20.16
C THR A 201 5.60 2.56 19.94
N MET A 202 5.27 2.27 18.69
CA MET A 202 4.33 1.19 18.36
C MET A 202 4.84 -0.18 18.79
N GLY A 203 6.10 -0.50 18.46
CA GLY A 203 6.71 -1.78 18.77
C GLY A 203 6.83 -2.06 20.27
N THR A 204 7.24 -1.06 21.06
CA THR A 204 7.35 -1.19 22.53
C THR A 204 5.99 -1.21 23.23
N ASN A 205 4.93 -0.72 22.59
CA ASN A 205 3.55 -0.82 23.05
C ASN A 205 2.85 -2.12 22.62
N GLY A 206 3.60 -3.07 22.03
CA GLY A 206 3.10 -4.41 21.70
C GLY A 206 2.50 -4.56 20.32
N HIS A 207 2.55 -3.53 19.46
CA HIS A 207 2.14 -3.59 18.07
C HIS A 207 3.26 -4.06 17.15
N ASN A 208 2.91 -4.86 16.13
CA ASN A 208 3.89 -5.34 15.17
C ASN A 208 4.19 -4.25 14.13
N ALA A 209 5.37 -3.65 14.19
CA ALA A 209 5.83 -2.62 13.27
C ALA A 209 6.91 -3.16 12.33
N GLY A 210 6.79 -2.89 11.03
CA GLY A 210 7.80 -3.21 10.03
C GLY A 210 8.48 -1.95 9.51
N ILE A 211 9.77 -2.00 9.23
CA ILE A 211 10.50 -0.91 8.60
C ILE A 211 11.20 -1.47 7.36
N VAL A 212 10.99 -0.84 6.21
CA VAL A 212 11.78 -1.07 5.00
C VAL A 212 12.70 0.14 4.83
N THR A 213 13.98 -0.06 5.12
CA THR A 213 15.01 0.97 4.95
C THR A 213 15.71 0.80 3.60
N ILE A 214 15.82 1.90 2.85
CA ILE A 214 16.42 1.94 1.52
C ILE A 214 17.66 2.86 1.52
N GLU A 215 17.66 3.87 2.40
CA GLU A 215 18.70 4.89 2.48
C GLU A 215 19.76 4.56 3.54
N SER A 216 19.34 4.18 4.73
CA SER A 216 20.22 3.88 5.87
C SER A 216 20.31 2.38 6.12
N SER A 217 21.44 1.90 6.63
CA SER A 217 21.56 0.49 7.03
C SER A 217 20.69 0.17 8.26
N GLU A 218 20.28 -1.09 8.38
CA GLU A 218 19.55 -1.58 9.56
C GLU A 218 20.31 -1.31 10.87
N THR A 219 21.63 -1.49 10.85
CA THR A 219 22.49 -1.23 12.02
C THR A 219 22.45 0.23 12.44
N GLU A 220 22.57 1.20 11.50
CA GLU A 220 22.48 2.61 11.81
C GLU A 220 21.11 2.99 12.38
N LEU A 221 20.04 2.40 11.84
CA LEU A 221 18.69 2.63 12.32
C LEU A 221 18.52 2.13 13.76
N VAL A 222 19.02 0.94 14.08
CA VAL A 222 18.98 0.39 15.45
C VAL A 222 19.83 1.21 16.41
N ILE A 223 21.01 1.68 16.02
CA ILE A 223 21.84 2.59 16.84
C ILE A 223 21.07 3.89 17.15
N ARG A 224 20.38 4.47 16.17
CA ARG A 224 19.55 5.67 16.38
C ARG A 224 18.39 5.39 17.34
N MET A 225 17.74 4.24 17.21
CA MET A 225 16.66 3.83 18.13
C MET A 225 17.18 3.63 19.56
N LEU A 226 18.34 3.00 19.72
CA LEU A 226 19.00 2.81 21.02
C LEU A 226 19.36 4.16 21.66
N GLY A 227 19.97 5.07 20.90
CA GLY A 227 20.31 6.40 21.39
C GLY A 227 19.09 7.20 21.84
N ALA A 228 18.03 7.16 21.05
CA ALA A 228 16.76 7.82 21.35
C ALA A 228 16.10 7.24 22.61
N GLU A 229 16.12 5.91 22.80
CA GLU A 229 15.53 5.23 23.95
C GLU A 229 16.35 5.46 25.22
N ALA A 230 17.69 5.41 25.11
CA ALA A 230 18.61 5.66 26.20
C ALA A 230 18.80 7.16 26.52
N LYS A 231 18.25 8.06 25.67
CA LYS A 231 18.45 9.53 25.75
C LYS A 231 19.93 9.95 25.69
N ILE A 232 20.70 9.23 24.88
CA ILE A 232 22.12 9.47 24.64
C ILE A 232 22.31 10.17 23.32
N ASP A 233 23.25 11.11 23.25
CA ASP A 233 23.59 11.79 22.00
C ASP A 233 24.09 10.78 20.95
N GLY A 234 23.46 10.77 19.78
CA GLY A 234 23.83 9.88 18.68
C GLY A 234 25.30 10.04 18.24
N ARG A 235 25.91 11.21 18.42
CA ARG A 235 27.32 11.45 18.15
C ARG A 235 28.21 10.69 19.14
N ASP A 236 27.83 10.66 20.43
CA ASP A 236 28.60 9.94 21.44
C ASP A 236 28.59 8.44 21.18
N LEU A 237 27.43 7.90 20.71
CA LEU A 237 27.34 6.50 20.28
C LEU A 237 28.22 6.21 19.07
N GLN A 238 28.26 7.09 18.08
CA GLN A 238 29.08 6.91 16.88
C GLN A 238 30.57 7.03 17.13
N THR A 239 30.98 7.91 18.06
CA THR A 239 32.39 8.14 18.38
C THR A 239 32.92 7.24 19.51
N GLY A 240 32.04 6.46 20.16
CA GLY A 240 32.38 5.63 21.29
C GLY A 240 32.63 6.42 22.59
N MET A 241 32.26 7.71 22.64
CA MET A 241 32.36 8.56 23.84
C MET A 241 31.23 8.25 24.86
N VAL A 242 30.98 6.97 25.09
CA VAL A 242 29.95 6.47 25.99
C VAL A 242 30.57 6.19 27.35
N GLY A 243 30.25 6.98 28.36
CA GLY A 243 30.74 6.78 29.72
C GLY A 243 30.06 5.61 30.45
N GLN A 244 30.65 5.17 31.55
CA GLN A 244 30.09 4.05 32.36
C GLN A 244 28.65 4.32 32.82
N THR A 245 28.29 5.58 33.05
CA THR A 245 26.92 5.98 33.45
C THR A 245 25.88 5.65 32.37
N HIS A 246 26.26 5.70 31.13
CA HIS A 246 25.36 5.42 29.97
C HIS A 246 25.17 3.93 29.74
N ILE A 247 26.01 3.04 30.32
CA ILE A 247 25.90 1.60 30.07
C ILE A 247 24.59 1.04 30.63
N ALA A 248 24.16 1.54 31.78
CA ALA A 248 22.89 1.13 32.38
C ALA A 248 21.69 1.57 31.53
N ASP A 249 21.72 2.80 31.01
CA ASP A 249 20.67 3.35 30.13
C ASP A 249 20.61 2.60 28.81
N LEU A 250 21.78 2.28 28.20
CA LEU A 250 21.85 1.45 26.99
C LEU A 250 21.33 0.05 27.22
N LYS A 251 21.63 -0.57 28.38
CA LYS A 251 21.10 -1.88 28.71
C LYS A 251 19.57 -1.85 28.81
N PHE A 252 19.03 -0.88 29.53
CA PHE A 252 17.58 -0.71 29.67
C PHE A 252 16.92 -0.48 28.29
N ALA A 253 17.50 0.38 27.45
CA ALA A 253 17.04 0.64 26.09
C ALA A 253 17.11 -0.63 25.22
N SER A 254 18.17 -1.41 25.34
CA SER A 254 18.34 -2.68 24.64
C SER A 254 17.27 -3.69 25.05
N ASP A 255 17.03 -3.86 26.35
CA ASP A 255 16.01 -4.79 26.86
C ASP A 255 14.62 -4.41 26.33
N ARG A 256 14.27 -3.12 26.33
CA ARG A 256 13.00 -2.65 25.75
C ARG A 256 12.88 -2.89 24.24
N LEU A 257 13.97 -2.71 23.49
CA LEU A 257 13.96 -2.96 22.04
C LEU A 257 13.94 -4.47 21.72
N LEU A 258 14.58 -5.31 22.54
CA LEU A 258 14.52 -6.77 22.39
C LEU A 258 13.09 -7.30 22.60
N ASP A 259 12.35 -6.72 23.55
CA ASP A 259 10.94 -7.07 23.80
C ASP A 259 9.98 -6.44 22.79
N SER A 260 10.47 -5.52 21.94
CA SER A 260 9.64 -4.86 20.95
C SER A 260 9.30 -5.77 19.76
N LYS A 261 8.17 -5.49 19.14
CA LYS A 261 7.71 -6.22 17.95
C LYS A 261 8.06 -5.46 16.67
N ILE A 262 9.34 -5.10 16.51
CA ILE A 262 9.84 -4.38 15.33
C ILE A 262 10.62 -5.34 14.44
N VAL A 263 10.28 -5.35 13.14
CA VAL A 263 11.05 -6.06 12.12
C VAL A 263 11.61 -5.06 11.12
N ILE A 264 12.86 -5.25 10.72
CA ILE A 264 13.56 -4.35 9.78
C ILE A 264 13.96 -5.15 8.55
N HIS A 265 13.73 -4.56 7.38
CA HIS A 265 14.20 -5.06 6.10
C HIS A 265 15.08 -4.00 5.45
N ASP A 266 16.36 -4.29 5.30
CA ASP A 266 17.34 -3.42 4.66
C ASP A 266 17.57 -3.89 3.21
N GLN A 267 17.18 -3.04 2.25
CA GLN A 267 17.43 -3.33 0.84
C GLN A 267 17.61 -2.03 0.04
N PRO A 268 18.85 -1.63 -0.24
CA PRO A 268 19.13 -0.52 -1.14
C PRO A 268 18.64 -0.84 -2.57
N ASN A 269 18.23 0.20 -3.31
CA ASN A 269 17.76 0.10 -4.69
C ASN A 269 16.58 -0.86 -4.92
N ILE A 270 15.69 -1.00 -3.95
CA ILE A 270 14.51 -1.87 -4.05
C ILE A 270 13.60 -1.47 -5.23
N ARG A 271 13.13 -2.45 -5.98
CA ARG A 271 12.10 -2.27 -7.01
C ARG A 271 10.71 -2.36 -6.39
N LEU A 272 9.74 -1.68 -6.99
CA LEU A 272 8.36 -1.64 -6.48
C LEU A 272 7.76 -3.04 -6.28
N GLY A 273 7.95 -3.97 -7.23
CA GLY A 273 7.45 -5.35 -7.09
C GLY A 273 8.11 -6.11 -5.94
N GLN A 274 9.41 -5.91 -5.72
CA GLN A 274 10.12 -6.49 -4.57
C GLN A 274 9.60 -5.91 -3.25
N LEU A 275 9.41 -4.58 -3.19
CA LEU A 275 8.84 -3.91 -2.03
C LEU A 275 7.45 -4.47 -1.68
N GLN A 276 6.58 -4.64 -2.68
CA GLN A 276 5.27 -5.24 -2.50
C GLN A 276 5.35 -6.65 -1.93
N GLN A 277 6.31 -7.47 -2.38
CA GLN A 277 6.52 -8.83 -1.84
C GLN A 277 7.00 -8.80 -0.38
N VAL A 278 7.92 -7.89 -0.04
CA VAL A 278 8.39 -7.68 1.34
C VAL A 278 7.23 -7.27 2.25
N VAL A 279 6.43 -6.29 1.83
CA VAL A 279 5.26 -5.83 2.61
C VAL A 279 4.22 -6.94 2.77
N ARG A 280 3.95 -7.75 1.71
CA ARG A 280 3.06 -8.92 1.82
C ARG A 280 3.59 -9.99 2.77
N LYS A 281 4.92 -10.19 2.80
CA LYS A 281 5.53 -11.09 3.77
C LYS A 281 5.35 -10.56 5.20
N MET A 282 5.66 -9.28 5.44
CA MET A 282 5.46 -8.64 6.74
C MET A 282 4.01 -8.74 7.21
N ALA A 283 3.04 -8.49 6.33
CA ALA A 283 1.62 -8.61 6.67
C ALA A 283 1.21 -10.05 7.03
N ARG A 284 1.78 -11.08 6.36
CA ARG A 284 1.58 -12.49 6.74
C ARG A 284 2.18 -12.81 8.11
N ASP A 285 3.28 -12.14 8.45
CA ASP A 285 3.94 -12.22 9.76
C ASP A 285 3.27 -11.29 10.80
N HIS A 286 2.01 -10.88 10.53
CA HIS A 286 1.15 -10.06 11.40
C HIS A 286 1.63 -8.63 11.65
N VAL A 287 2.46 -8.06 10.79
CA VAL A 287 2.81 -6.63 10.87
C VAL A 287 1.58 -5.78 10.56
N GLU A 288 1.30 -4.82 11.46
CA GLU A 288 0.12 -3.95 11.41
C GLU A 288 0.43 -2.61 10.73
N VAL A 289 1.67 -2.11 10.89
CA VAL A 289 2.14 -0.84 10.30
C VAL A 289 3.48 -1.07 9.63
N VAL A 290 3.63 -0.64 8.36
CA VAL A 290 4.89 -0.73 7.63
C VAL A 290 5.39 0.67 7.29
N PHE A 291 6.60 1.00 7.72
CA PHE A 291 7.31 2.23 7.41
C PHE A 291 8.27 2.01 6.24
N ILE A 292 8.36 2.98 5.32
CA ILE A 292 9.23 2.93 4.12
C ILE A 292 10.05 4.22 4.04
N ASP A 293 11.37 4.13 4.10
CA ASP A 293 12.28 5.28 4.02
C ASP A 293 13.19 5.19 2.79
N TYR A 294 12.91 5.91 1.70
CA TYR A 294 11.81 6.81 1.36
C TYR A 294 11.35 6.62 -0.10
N LEU A 295 10.16 7.11 -0.46
CA LEU A 295 9.47 6.89 -1.75
C LEU A 295 10.34 7.15 -2.98
N GLN A 296 11.11 8.24 -2.97
CA GLN A 296 11.93 8.61 -4.11
C GLN A 296 13.13 7.69 -4.37
N LEU A 297 13.41 6.69 -3.55
CA LEU A 297 14.43 5.66 -3.82
C LEU A 297 13.85 4.38 -4.44
N ILE A 298 12.54 4.22 -4.43
CA ILE A 298 11.86 3.07 -5.03
C ILE A 298 12.01 3.16 -6.56
N ARG A 299 12.43 2.06 -7.18
CA ARG A 299 12.55 1.95 -8.63
C ARG A 299 11.31 1.31 -9.23
N VAL A 300 10.77 1.93 -10.28
CA VAL A 300 9.63 1.39 -11.04
C VAL A 300 10.07 1.13 -12.47
N PRO A 301 10.30 -0.14 -12.84
CA PRO A 301 10.74 -0.50 -14.17
C PRO A 301 9.81 0.04 -15.26
N GLY A 302 10.40 0.60 -16.34
CA GLY A 302 9.65 1.11 -17.49
C GLY A 302 9.08 2.51 -17.33
N LYS A 303 9.40 3.22 -16.27
CA LYS A 303 9.15 4.66 -16.15
C LYS A 303 10.43 5.43 -16.43
N GLU A 304 10.35 6.45 -17.30
CA GLU A 304 11.49 7.27 -17.66
C GLU A 304 11.67 8.47 -16.72
N ARG A 305 10.55 8.96 -16.16
CA ARG A 305 10.55 10.15 -15.32
C ARG A 305 10.37 9.78 -13.85
N ARG A 306 11.19 10.40 -12.99
CA ARG A 306 11.13 10.18 -11.54
C ARG A 306 9.76 10.48 -10.95
N MET A 307 9.07 11.47 -11.49
CA MET A 307 7.71 11.83 -11.09
C MET A 307 6.72 10.68 -11.30
N ASP A 308 6.85 9.97 -12.43
CA ASP A 308 5.97 8.85 -12.76
C ASP A 308 6.26 7.62 -11.89
N GLU A 309 7.55 7.40 -11.52
CA GLU A 309 7.94 6.34 -10.57
C GLU A 309 7.34 6.58 -9.18
N VAL A 310 7.44 7.80 -8.65
CA VAL A 310 6.89 8.15 -7.33
C VAL A 310 5.37 8.08 -7.33
N GLY A 311 4.72 8.55 -8.40
CA GLY A 311 3.28 8.47 -8.57
C GLY A 311 2.78 7.01 -8.56
N GLU A 312 3.38 6.15 -9.38
CA GLU A 312 3.05 4.72 -9.44
C GLU A 312 3.29 4.01 -8.12
N ALA A 313 4.42 4.31 -7.45
CA ALA A 313 4.72 3.75 -6.13
C ALA A 313 3.64 4.14 -5.11
N CYS A 314 3.20 5.41 -5.09
CA CYS A 314 2.17 5.90 -4.18
C CYS A 314 0.83 5.19 -4.41
N THR A 315 0.37 5.13 -5.67
CA THR A 315 -0.88 4.44 -6.05
C THR A 315 -0.83 2.95 -5.67
N SER A 316 0.29 2.29 -5.98
CA SER A 316 0.49 0.88 -5.66
C SER A 316 0.53 0.61 -4.15
N LEU A 317 1.19 1.46 -3.37
CA LEU A 317 1.24 1.33 -1.91
C LEU A 317 -0.12 1.58 -1.27
N LYS A 318 -0.93 2.52 -1.81
CA LYS A 318 -2.32 2.72 -1.36
C LYS A 318 -3.19 1.50 -1.63
N ALA A 319 -3.08 0.92 -2.81
CA ALA A 319 -3.79 -0.32 -3.14
C ALA A 319 -3.39 -1.46 -2.21
N LEU A 320 -2.07 -1.61 -1.97
CA LEU A 320 -1.51 -2.65 -1.11
C LEU A 320 -1.94 -2.50 0.36
N ALA A 321 -1.97 -1.27 0.90
CA ALA A 321 -2.46 -1.00 2.24
C ALA A 321 -3.90 -1.49 2.43
N ARG A 322 -4.77 -1.21 1.44
CA ARG A 322 -6.16 -1.67 1.44
C ARG A 322 -6.30 -3.18 1.28
N GLU A 323 -5.52 -3.78 0.36
CA GLU A 323 -5.51 -5.22 0.11
C GLU A 323 -5.14 -6.00 1.36
N LEU A 324 -4.08 -5.59 2.05
CA LEU A 324 -3.53 -6.29 3.21
C LEU A 324 -4.17 -5.84 4.53
N ASN A 325 -5.01 -4.80 4.50
CA ASN A 325 -5.62 -4.20 5.69
C ASN A 325 -4.59 -3.80 6.76
N ILE A 326 -3.48 -3.18 6.33
CA ILE A 326 -2.41 -2.63 7.19
C ILE A 326 -2.25 -1.14 6.95
N CYS A 327 -1.62 -0.42 7.88
CA CYS A 327 -1.20 0.95 7.64
C CYS A 327 0.17 0.97 6.94
N ILE A 328 0.31 1.74 5.85
CA ILE A 328 1.61 1.99 5.22
C ILE A 328 1.98 3.45 5.44
N VAL A 329 3.18 3.68 5.97
CA VAL A 329 3.74 5.01 6.25
C VAL A 329 4.95 5.20 5.35
N ALA A 330 4.84 6.07 4.36
CA ALA A 330 5.91 6.32 3.41
C ALA A 330 6.57 7.68 3.67
N MET A 331 7.88 7.69 3.85
CA MET A 331 8.64 8.92 3.94
C MET A 331 8.82 9.51 2.55
N ALA A 332 8.78 10.84 2.43
CA ALA A 332 8.97 11.55 1.18
C ALA A 332 9.86 12.79 1.35
N GLN A 333 10.57 13.15 0.30
CA GLN A 333 11.40 14.36 0.29
C GLN A 333 10.60 15.54 -0.28
N LEU A 334 10.76 16.73 0.34
CA LEU A 334 10.19 17.98 -0.14
C LEU A 334 11.14 18.70 -1.12
N LYS A 335 10.58 19.56 -1.99
CA LYS A 335 11.31 20.42 -2.92
C LYS A 335 12.19 21.41 -2.17
N ARG A 336 13.26 21.91 -2.82
CA ARG A 336 14.23 22.84 -2.21
C ARG A 336 13.59 24.16 -1.79
N ASP A 337 12.67 24.67 -2.56
CA ASP A 337 11.99 25.95 -2.30
C ASP A 337 11.14 25.98 -1.03
N ALA A 338 10.94 24.82 -0.40
CA ALA A 338 10.26 24.70 0.89
C ALA A 338 11.14 25.07 2.10
N ASP A 339 12.43 25.36 1.90
CA ASP A 339 13.33 25.76 3.01
C ASP A 339 13.06 27.18 3.51
N GLU A 340 12.65 28.08 2.61
CA GLU A 340 12.51 29.53 2.90
C GLU A 340 11.13 29.89 3.46
N ARG A 341 10.17 28.98 3.41
CA ARG A 341 8.78 29.21 3.84
C ARG A 341 8.16 27.99 4.49
N ARG A 342 7.03 28.18 5.13
CA ARG A 342 6.22 27.07 5.61
C ARG A 342 5.79 26.18 4.42
N PRO A 343 6.05 24.87 4.47
CA PRO A 343 5.70 23.94 3.39
C PRO A 343 4.19 23.68 3.31
N ASN A 344 3.74 23.29 2.13
CA ASN A 344 2.38 22.85 1.84
C ASN A 344 2.36 21.56 1.00
N MET A 345 1.18 21.04 0.69
CA MET A 345 1.03 19.79 -0.09
C MET A 345 1.73 19.81 -1.46
N GLY A 346 1.79 20.95 -2.14
CA GLY A 346 2.45 21.10 -3.44
C GLY A 346 3.98 21.00 -3.38
N ASP A 347 4.57 20.98 -2.19
CA ASP A 347 6.01 20.89 -1.98
C ASP A 347 6.55 19.45 -1.96
N PHE A 348 5.70 18.45 -1.98
CA PHE A 348 6.17 17.09 -2.21
C PHE A 348 6.92 17.01 -3.54
N GLN A 349 8.14 16.48 -3.48
CA GLN A 349 8.97 16.36 -4.67
C GLN A 349 8.40 15.26 -5.59
N HIS A 350 8.18 15.63 -6.84
CA HIS A 350 7.74 14.72 -7.91
C HIS A 350 6.32 14.15 -7.79
N SER A 351 5.38 14.76 -7.00
CA SER A 351 4.10 14.08 -6.91
C SER A 351 2.87 14.92 -6.56
N SER A 352 2.08 15.29 -7.56
CA SER A 352 0.65 15.55 -7.39
C SER A 352 -0.14 14.29 -6.98
N GLN A 353 0.40 13.10 -7.28
CA GLN A 353 -0.23 11.82 -6.95
C GLN A 353 -0.25 11.55 -5.43
N ILE A 354 0.78 12.02 -4.69
CA ILE A 354 0.76 11.94 -3.22
C ILE A 354 -0.46 12.67 -2.66
N GLU A 355 -0.79 13.85 -3.22
CA GLU A 355 -1.95 14.62 -2.79
C GLU A 355 -3.26 13.87 -3.05
N GLN A 356 -3.35 13.09 -4.12
CA GLN A 356 -4.55 12.34 -4.48
C GLN A 356 -4.71 11.06 -3.66
N ASP A 357 -3.66 10.25 -3.56
CA ASP A 357 -3.72 8.87 -3.06
C ASP A 357 -3.51 8.74 -1.55
N ALA A 358 -2.72 9.63 -0.92
CA ALA A 358 -2.51 9.57 0.51
C ALA A 358 -3.79 9.86 1.29
N ASP A 359 -4.09 9.07 2.31
CA ASP A 359 -5.18 9.36 3.27
C ASP A 359 -4.76 10.42 4.26
N GLN A 360 -3.47 10.43 4.62
CA GLN A 360 -2.87 11.46 5.45
C GLN A 360 -1.56 11.94 4.83
N ALA A 361 -1.30 13.23 4.92
CA ALA A 361 -0.04 13.81 4.51
C ALA A 361 0.44 14.80 5.58
N TRP A 362 1.63 14.54 6.09
CA TRP A 362 2.24 15.35 7.13
C TRP A 362 3.51 16.00 6.59
N LEU A 363 3.83 17.19 7.09
CA LEU A 363 5.03 17.94 6.72
C LEU A 363 5.79 18.31 7.98
N ILE A 364 7.05 17.93 8.04
CA ILE A 364 7.97 18.37 9.11
C ILE A 364 8.56 19.69 8.68
N TRP A 365 8.49 20.70 9.56
CA TRP A 365 9.01 22.02 9.32
C TRP A 365 9.67 22.60 10.56
N HIS A 366 10.82 23.21 10.34
CA HIS A 366 11.56 23.94 11.36
C HIS A 366 11.89 25.33 10.84
N LYS A 367 11.56 26.36 11.64
CA LYS A 367 12.07 27.70 11.44
C LYS A 367 13.46 27.79 12.05
N GLN A 368 14.43 28.34 11.32
CA GLN A 368 15.79 28.52 11.79
C GLN A 368 16.08 29.99 12.01
N ASP A 369 16.96 30.30 12.99
CA ASP A 369 17.62 31.58 13.12
C ASP A 369 18.86 31.65 12.21
N ASP A 370 19.52 32.80 12.18
CA ASP A 370 20.75 33.06 11.39
C ASP A 370 21.92 32.13 11.80
N ALA A 371 21.89 31.57 13.01
CA ALA A 371 22.87 30.62 13.52
C ALA A 371 22.52 29.15 13.18
N GLY A 372 21.38 28.91 12.53
CA GLY A 372 20.91 27.58 12.16
C GLY A 372 20.22 26.80 13.28
N ASN A 373 19.87 27.47 14.40
CA ASN A 373 19.11 26.83 15.48
C ASN A 373 17.62 26.80 15.14
N PHE A 374 16.93 25.75 15.54
CA PHE A 374 15.49 25.65 15.39
C PHE A 374 14.77 26.51 16.43
N THR A 375 14.06 27.54 15.98
CA THR A 375 13.30 28.48 16.82
C THR A 375 11.81 28.13 16.92
N ASP A 376 11.25 27.47 15.90
CA ASP A 376 9.91 26.92 15.90
C ASP A 376 9.94 25.62 15.11
N SER A 377 9.31 24.59 15.62
CA SER A 377 9.25 23.26 14.98
C SER A 377 7.83 22.76 14.98
N ARG A 378 7.38 22.27 13.84
CA ARG A 378 6.00 21.80 13.68
C ARG A 378 5.92 20.52 12.85
N ILE A 379 4.98 19.66 13.21
CA ILE A 379 4.44 18.63 12.36
C ILE A 379 3.09 19.15 11.84
N ILE A 380 3.05 19.47 10.56
CA ILE A 380 1.88 20.03 9.88
C ILE A 380 1.07 18.88 9.33
N LEU A 381 -0.09 18.61 9.87
CA LEU A 381 -1.05 17.64 9.35
C LEU A 381 -1.79 18.31 8.18
N ALA A 382 -1.19 18.29 6.99
CA ALA A 382 -1.66 19.03 5.81
C ALA A 382 -2.88 18.36 5.15
N LYS A 383 -3.02 17.04 5.30
CA LYS A 383 -4.18 16.26 4.87
C LYS A 383 -4.47 15.16 5.90
N VAL A 384 -5.73 15.04 6.31
CA VAL A 384 -6.24 13.94 7.14
C VAL A 384 -7.66 13.62 6.69
N ARG A 385 -7.85 12.48 6.00
CA ARG A 385 -9.12 12.15 5.31
C ARG A 385 -10.30 12.00 6.27
N ASP A 386 -10.07 11.32 7.40
CA ASP A 386 -11.13 11.02 8.39
C ASP A 386 -10.86 11.71 9.73
N GLY A 387 -10.15 12.86 9.72
CA GLY A 387 -9.75 13.57 10.94
C GLY A 387 -9.61 15.07 10.73
N GLN A 388 -8.70 15.69 11.47
CA GLN A 388 -8.53 17.14 11.49
C GLN A 388 -7.14 17.55 10.97
N VAL A 389 -7.11 18.51 10.06
CA VAL A 389 -5.86 19.19 9.67
C VAL A 389 -5.44 20.13 10.80
N ARG A 390 -4.18 20.09 11.20
CA ARG A 390 -3.67 20.88 12.31
C ARG A 390 -2.16 21.04 12.23
N ASP A 391 -1.65 22.13 12.80
CA ASP A 391 -0.24 22.31 13.10
C ASP A 391 0.02 21.85 14.53
N VAL A 392 0.85 20.87 14.70
CA VAL A 392 1.29 20.37 16.01
C VAL A 392 2.66 20.96 16.31
N ARG A 393 2.75 21.78 17.38
CA ARG A 393 4.04 22.28 17.85
C ARG A 393 4.83 21.18 18.51
N VAL A 394 6.09 21.06 18.12
CA VAL A 394 6.98 20.03 18.67
C VAL A 394 8.35 20.66 18.97
N ARG A 395 9.08 20.06 19.91
CA ARG A 395 10.51 20.26 20.08
C ARG A 395 11.22 19.09 19.42
N PHE A 396 12.10 19.35 18.49
CA PHE A 396 13.00 18.35 17.94
C PHE A 396 14.33 18.39 18.67
N ASP A 397 14.62 17.35 19.43
CA ASP A 397 15.86 17.15 20.13
C ASP A 397 16.87 16.48 19.19
N ARG A 398 17.77 17.29 18.63
CA ARG A 398 18.75 16.82 17.63
C ARG A 398 19.72 15.78 18.18
N PRO A 399 20.27 15.90 19.40
CA PRO A 399 21.17 14.91 19.98
C PRO A 399 20.56 13.52 20.03
N THR A 400 19.33 13.40 20.52
CA THR A 400 18.64 12.10 20.69
C THR A 400 17.73 11.76 19.51
N LEU A 401 17.66 12.61 18.47
CA LEU A 401 16.79 12.45 17.30
C LEU A 401 15.32 12.18 17.69
N SER A 402 14.81 12.92 18.69
CA SER A 402 13.49 12.70 19.26
C SER A 402 12.59 13.93 19.14
N PHE A 403 11.32 13.70 18.83
CA PHE A 403 10.28 14.73 18.79
C PHE A 403 9.45 14.66 20.06
N TYR A 404 9.26 15.80 20.68
CA TYR A 404 8.41 15.96 21.88
C TYR A 404 7.32 16.97 21.56
N GLU A 405 6.08 16.61 21.86
CA GLU A 405 4.95 17.52 21.73
C GLU A 405 5.04 18.65 22.75
N ILE A 406 4.77 19.88 22.31
CA ILE A 406 4.69 21.04 23.21
C ILE A 406 3.22 21.32 23.48
N ASP A 407 2.80 21.17 24.74
CA ASP A 407 1.42 21.44 25.13
C ASP A 407 1.12 22.95 24.93
N ASN A 408 0.10 23.26 24.12
CA ASN A 408 -0.33 24.64 23.88
C ASN A 408 -1.11 25.26 25.05
N ARG A 409 -1.24 24.54 26.19
CA ARG A 409 -1.99 25.01 27.36
C ARG A 409 -1.23 25.99 28.26
N GLU A 410 0.09 26.16 28.05
CA GLU A 410 0.94 27.05 28.86
C GLU A 410 1.08 28.48 28.31
N GLY A 411 0.22 28.91 27.38
CA GLY A 411 0.31 30.21 26.68
C GLY A 411 -0.99 30.99 26.56
N GLN A 412 -1.96 30.78 27.49
CA GLN A 412 -3.11 31.68 27.61
C GLN A 412 -3.17 32.34 28.98
#